data_3fe1a5e52a57b8a627a0ae2db7d3adfb
#
_entry.id   3fe1a5e52a57b8a627a0ae2db7d3adfb
#
_cell.length_a   1.000
_cell.length_b   1.000
_cell.length_c   1.000
_cell.angle_alpha   90.00
_cell.angle_beta   90.00
_cell.angle_gamma   90.00
#
_symmetry.space_group_name_H-M   'P 1'
#
loop_
_entity.id
_entity.type
_entity.pdbx_description
1 polymer ?
#
loop_
_entity_poly.entity_id
_entity_poly.type
_entity_poly.pdbx_seq_one_letter_code
_entity_poly.pdbx_strand_id
1 'polypeptide(L)'
;INCGCIEAGCSLIGGETAQMPGMYRAGEYDLAGFCVGIIERGKIIDGTRIKTGDRIIGLESSGLHSNGFSLVRKVLSQSELKRMSAELLKPTRIYVKPVLSLLRAKSCKLRAIKGISHITGGAFIDKIARILPANVNARINKNSWVIPKIFRLIQNKGNIEEKEMFHTLNM
;
A
#
# COMPACT_ATOMS: atom_id res chain seq x y z
N ILE A 1 -0.89 -3.59 16.96
CA ILE A 1 -0.32 -4.76 16.25
C ILE A 1 -1.30 -5.93 16.31
N ASN A 2 -1.74 -6.36 17.51
CA ASN A 2 -2.63 -7.52 17.67
C ASN A 2 -3.92 -7.44 16.82
N CYS A 3 -4.62 -6.29 16.84
CA CYS A 3 -5.82 -6.11 16.02
C CYS A 3 -5.54 -6.33 14.52
N GLY A 4 -4.41 -5.83 14.03
CA GLY A 4 -4.00 -6.03 12.64
C GLY A 4 -3.70 -7.50 12.32
N CYS A 5 -3.08 -8.23 13.24
CA CYS A 5 -2.84 -9.67 13.08
C CYS A 5 -4.16 -10.46 13.02
N ILE A 6 -5.11 -10.15 13.90
CA ILE A 6 -6.46 -10.77 13.89
C ILE A 6 -7.18 -10.47 12.56
N GLU A 7 -7.14 -9.22 12.12
CA GLU A 7 -7.73 -8.82 10.84
C GLU A 7 -7.08 -9.53 9.66
N ALA A 8 -5.75 -9.60 9.64
CA ALA A 8 -5.00 -10.33 8.62
C ALA A 8 -5.18 -11.86 8.68
N GLY A 9 -5.53 -12.40 9.85
CA GLY A 9 -5.63 -13.84 10.09
C GLY A 9 -4.26 -14.51 10.23
N CYS A 10 -3.29 -13.78 10.79
CA CYS A 10 -1.97 -14.30 11.14
C CYS A 10 -1.76 -14.29 12.65
N SER A 11 -0.87 -15.14 13.15
CA SER A 11 -0.50 -15.21 14.56
C SER A 11 0.57 -14.18 14.89
N LEU A 12 0.42 -13.49 16.01
CA LEU A 12 1.50 -12.71 16.61
C LEU A 12 2.34 -13.67 17.45
N ILE A 13 3.48 -14.10 16.92
CA ILE A 13 4.28 -15.20 17.49
C ILE A 13 5.36 -14.74 18.44
N GLY A 14 5.68 -13.45 18.46
CA GLY A 14 6.71 -12.92 19.35
C GLY A 14 6.95 -11.44 19.13
N GLY A 15 7.79 -10.88 19.95
CA GLY A 15 8.24 -9.49 19.91
C GLY A 15 8.99 -9.14 21.19
N GLU A 16 9.63 -7.99 21.14
CA GLU A 16 10.40 -7.45 22.25
C GLU A 16 10.28 -5.92 22.27
N THR A 17 10.42 -5.34 23.45
CA THR A 17 10.57 -3.90 23.62
C THR A 17 11.94 -3.63 24.21
N ALA A 18 12.77 -2.89 23.48
CA ALA A 18 14.10 -2.50 23.91
C ALA A 18 14.16 -1.00 24.18
N GLN A 19 14.85 -0.60 25.24
CA GLN A 19 15.24 0.78 25.44
C GLN A 19 16.55 1.06 24.69
N MET A 20 16.59 2.18 23.97
CA MET A 20 17.75 2.54 23.14
C MET A 20 18.24 3.96 23.53
N PRO A 21 18.94 4.08 24.69
CA PRO A 21 19.47 5.35 25.17
C PRO A 21 20.41 5.97 24.13
N GLY A 22 20.28 7.26 23.88
CA GLY A 22 21.13 7.98 22.93
C GLY A 22 20.68 7.84 21.44
N MET A 23 19.76 6.93 21.12
CA MET A 23 19.20 6.80 19.77
C MET A 23 17.90 7.58 19.61
N TYR A 24 16.99 7.48 20.58
CA TYR A 24 15.70 8.17 20.59
C TYR A 24 15.66 9.23 21.71
N ARG A 25 14.94 10.31 21.46
CA ARG A 25 14.63 11.32 22.48
C ARG A 25 13.52 10.81 23.40
N ALA A 26 13.41 11.40 24.57
CA ALA A 26 12.32 11.08 25.48
C ALA A 26 10.95 11.26 24.79
N GLY A 27 10.11 10.22 24.84
CA GLY A 27 8.80 10.19 24.19
C GLY A 27 8.79 9.75 22.72
N GLU A 28 9.95 9.55 22.11
CA GLU A 28 10.05 8.97 20.76
C GLU A 28 10.15 7.45 20.84
N TYR A 29 9.56 6.78 19.86
CA TYR A 29 9.65 5.33 19.69
C TYR A 29 9.51 4.96 18.22
N ASP A 30 9.94 3.77 17.90
CA ASP A 30 9.80 3.18 16.56
C ASP A 30 9.22 1.77 16.65
N LEU A 31 8.64 1.30 15.55
CA LEU A 31 8.07 -0.03 15.45
C LEU A 31 8.66 -0.74 14.24
N ALA A 32 9.22 -1.92 14.47
CA ALA A 32 9.67 -2.81 13.41
C ALA A 32 8.84 -4.11 13.43
N GLY A 33 8.49 -4.62 12.26
CA GLY A 33 7.73 -5.86 12.14
C GLY A 33 8.31 -6.76 11.06
N PHE A 34 8.31 -8.06 11.34
CA PHE A 34 8.66 -9.11 10.39
C PHE A 34 7.44 -10.01 10.16
N CYS A 35 7.25 -10.43 8.92
CA CYS A 35 6.22 -11.39 8.57
C CYS A 35 6.87 -12.59 7.88
N VAL A 36 6.58 -13.78 8.39
CA VAL A 36 7.05 -15.03 7.79
C VAL A 36 5.86 -15.79 7.26
N GLY A 37 5.94 -16.24 6.01
CA GLY A 37 4.90 -17.04 5.36
C GLY A 37 5.49 -18.21 4.60
N ILE A 38 4.65 -19.21 4.30
CA ILE A 38 5.02 -20.39 3.51
C ILE A 38 4.08 -20.49 2.31
N ILE A 39 4.64 -20.86 1.16
CA ILE A 39 3.87 -21.13 -0.05
C ILE A 39 4.45 -22.34 -0.77
N GLU A 40 3.59 -23.17 -1.33
CA GLU A 40 4.02 -24.26 -2.22
C GLU A 40 4.66 -23.65 -3.49
N ARG A 41 5.80 -24.17 -3.91
CA ARG A 41 6.56 -23.67 -5.06
C ARG A 41 5.71 -23.52 -6.32
N GLY A 42 4.81 -24.45 -6.59
CA GLY A 42 3.92 -24.42 -7.76
C GLY A 42 2.79 -23.38 -7.69
N LYS A 43 2.61 -22.72 -6.53
CA LYS A 43 1.56 -21.71 -6.30
C LYS A 43 2.09 -20.28 -6.23
N ILE A 44 3.39 -20.07 -6.44
CA ILE A 44 4.00 -18.74 -6.43
C ILE A 44 3.40 -17.89 -7.55
N ILE A 45 3.05 -16.64 -7.19
CA ILE A 45 2.52 -15.63 -8.12
C ILE A 45 3.63 -14.60 -8.32
N ASP A 46 4.39 -14.75 -9.38
CA ASP A 46 5.63 -14.01 -9.66
C ASP A 46 5.55 -13.06 -10.86
N GLY A 47 4.40 -12.98 -11.53
CA GLY A 47 4.20 -12.13 -12.70
C GLY A 47 4.62 -12.77 -14.03
N THR A 48 5.39 -13.84 -14.04
CA THR A 48 5.93 -14.45 -15.28
C THR A 48 4.88 -14.88 -16.30
N ARG A 49 3.63 -15.11 -15.84
CA ARG A 49 2.51 -15.52 -16.69
C ARG A 49 1.66 -14.36 -17.19
N ILE A 50 2.01 -13.12 -16.86
CA ILE A 50 1.31 -11.93 -17.34
C ILE A 50 1.53 -11.79 -18.85
N LYS A 51 0.48 -11.49 -19.60
CA LYS A 51 0.52 -11.33 -21.04
C LYS A 51 -0.41 -10.21 -21.51
N THR A 52 -0.21 -9.75 -22.72
CA THR A 52 -1.09 -8.80 -23.39
C THR A 52 -2.53 -9.28 -23.37
N GLY A 53 -3.46 -8.39 -23.05
CA GLY A 53 -4.88 -8.69 -22.90
C GLY A 53 -5.32 -9.04 -21.48
N ASP A 54 -4.38 -9.24 -20.54
CA ASP A 54 -4.75 -9.40 -19.12
C ASP A 54 -5.35 -8.11 -18.56
N ARG A 55 -6.23 -8.26 -17.58
CA ARG A 55 -6.91 -7.15 -16.91
C ARG A 55 -6.23 -6.82 -15.59
N ILE A 56 -6.10 -5.52 -15.31
CA ILE A 56 -5.63 -5.02 -14.03
C ILE A 56 -6.85 -4.70 -13.18
N ILE A 57 -6.89 -5.22 -11.96
CA ILE A 57 -7.92 -4.93 -10.97
C ILE A 57 -7.26 -4.15 -9.84
N GLY A 58 -7.76 -2.95 -9.55
CA GLY A 58 -7.32 -2.15 -8.41
C GLY A 58 -8.18 -2.39 -7.19
N LEU A 59 -7.54 -2.50 -6.04
CA LEU A 59 -8.19 -2.44 -4.72
C LEU A 59 -7.92 -1.06 -4.13
N GLU A 60 -8.98 -0.36 -3.76
CA GLU A 60 -8.88 1.00 -3.23
C GLU A 60 -8.16 1.06 -1.88
N SER A 61 -7.48 2.17 -1.62
CA SER A 61 -6.90 2.48 -0.31
C SER A 61 -7.94 3.04 0.66
N SER A 62 -7.60 3.09 1.95
CA SER A 62 -8.38 3.82 2.97
C SER A 62 -8.04 5.31 3.03
N GLY A 63 -7.02 5.76 2.33
CA GLY A 63 -6.48 7.11 2.33
C GLY A 63 -4.99 7.10 1.99
N LEU A 64 -4.21 7.97 2.60
CA LEU A 64 -2.78 8.13 2.36
C LEU A 64 -1.96 6.88 2.68
N HIS A 65 -2.49 5.99 3.52
CA HIS A 65 -1.74 4.87 4.08
C HIS A 65 -0.46 5.35 4.78
N SER A 66 0.71 4.82 4.39
CA SER A 66 1.98 5.13 5.05
C SER A 66 2.95 5.95 4.18
N ASN A 67 2.48 6.49 3.04
CA ASN A 67 3.36 7.19 2.10
C ASN A 67 3.13 8.70 2.08
N GLY A 68 4.19 9.45 1.78
CA GLY A 68 4.11 10.88 1.51
C GLY A 68 3.93 11.80 2.71
N PHE A 69 4.04 11.32 3.95
CA PHE A 69 3.85 12.16 5.15
C PHE A 69 4.87 13.31 5.27
N SER A 70 6.06 13.18 4.72
CA SER A 70 7.01 14.29 4.65
C SER A 70 6.47 15.45 3.82
N LEU A 71 5.82 15.15 2.69
CA LEU A 71 5.16 16.13 1.84
C LEU A 71 3.95 16.73 2.56
N VAL A 72 3.11 15.90 3.16
CA VAL A 72 1.94 16.33 3.93
C VAL A 72 2.34 17.34 5.02
N ARG A 73 3.40 17.07 5.79
CA ARG A 73 3.91 17.97 6.84
C ARG A 73 4.51 19.26 6.30
N LYS A 74 4.97 19.30 5.05
CA LYS A 74 5.42 20.53 4.41
C LYS A 74 4.26 21.42 3.95
N VAL A 75 3.17 20.81 3.55
CA VAL A 75 1.99 21.47 2.96
C VAL A 75 1.00 21.96 4.02
N LEU A 76 0.76 21.14 5.04
CA LEU A 76 -0.24 21.41 6.07
C LEU A 76 0.40 22.04 7.31
N SER A 77 -0.25 23.07 7.85
CA SER A 77 0.13 23.66 9.14
C SER A 77 -0.14 22.68 10.30
N GLN A 78 0.48 22.93 11.45
CA GLN A 78 0.29 22.11 12.65
C GLN A 78 -1.18 22.04 13.09
N SER A 79 -1.92 23.15 12.98
CA SER A 79 -3.35 23.20 13.31
C SER A 79 -4.19 22.35 12.34
N GLU A 80 -3.84 22.32 11.06
CA GLU A 80 -4.51 21.49 10.05
C GLU A 80 -4.18 20.01 10.23
N LEU A 81 -2.93 19.68 10.49
CA LEU A 81 -2.51 18.32 10.80
C LEU A 81 -3.29 17.77 11.99
N LYS A 82 -3.44 18.56 13.05
CA LYS A 82 -4.24 18.18 14.21
C LYS A 82 -5.72 18.02 13.86
N ARG A 83 -6.32 18.98 13.17
CA ARG A 83 -7.73 18.94 12.79
C ARG A 83 -8.07 17.76 11.88
N MET A 84 -7.15 17.40 10.98
CA MET A 84 -7.35 16.36 9.97
C MET A 84 -6.72 15.01 10.37
N SER A 85 -6.26 14.89 11.62
CA SER A 85 -5.53 13.71 12.08
C SER A 85 -6.29 12.40 11.86
N ALA A 86 -7.59 12.37 12.10
CA ALA A 86 -8.44 11.20 11.91
C ALA A 86 -8.45 10.72 10.44
N GLU A 87 -8.41 11.64 9.47
CA GLU A 87 -8.36 11.30 8.03
C GLU A 87 -6.94 10.94 7.59
N LEU A 88 -5.95 11.72 8.03
CA LEU A 88 -4.56 11.50 7.67
C LEU A 88 -3.99 10.19 8.24
N LEU A 89 -4.41 9.83 9.46
CA LEU A 89 -3.90 8.66 10.18
C LEU A 89 -4.82 7.44 10.04
N LYS A 90 -5.71 7.41 9.07
CA LYS A 90 -6.46 6.18 8.77
C LYS A 90 -5.50 5.03 8.58
N PRO A 91 -5.70 3.91 9.30
CA PRO A 91 -4.85 2.74 9.14
C PRO A 91 -4.80 2.25 7.70
N THR A 92 -3.64 1.78 7.28
CA THR A 92 -3.48 1.10 5.99
C THR A 92 -4.46 -0.09 5.95
N ARG A 93 -5.25 -0.16 4.89
CA ARG A 93 -6.19 -1.26 4.68
C ARG A 93 -5.45 -2.59 4.60
N ILE A 94 -5.95 -3.58 5.31
CA ILE A 94 -5.40 -4.94 5.29
C ILE A 94 -6.08 -5.73 4.18
N TYR A 95 -5.32 -6.09 3.15
CA TYR A 95 -5.83 -6.79 1.95
C TYR A 95 -5.72 -8.31 2.02
N VAL A 96 -5.18 -8.86 3.11
CA VAL A 96 -4.83 -10.27 3.22
C VAL A 96 -6.04 -11.18 3.01
N LYS A 97 -7.10 -11.01 3.81
CA LYS A 97 -8.29 -11.86 3.70
C LYS A 97 -9.01 -11.73 2.35
N PRO A 98 -9.26 -10.53 1.79
CA PRO A 98 -9.83 -10.37 0.46
C PRO A 98 -9.03 -11.08 -0.63
N VAL A 99 -7.70 -10.90 -0.63
CA VAL A 99 -6.83 -11.54 -1.62
C VAL A 99 -6.80 -13.07 -1.44
N LEU A 100 -6.66 -13.55 -0.23
CA LEU A 100 -6.68 -15.01 0.04
C LEU A 100 -8.03 -15.63 -0.29
N SER A 101 -9.14 -14.94 -0.02
CA SER A 101 -10.48 -15.41 -0.39
C SER A 101 -10.62 -15.54 -1.90
N LEU A 102 -10.12 -14.55 -2.66
CA LEU A 102 -10.11 -14.59 -4.11
C LEU A 102 -9.27 -15.75 -4.64
N LEU A 103 -8.09 -15.98 -4.07
CA LEU A 103 -7.20 -17.07 -4.46
C LEU A 103 -7.79 -18.46 -4.16
N ARG A 104 -8.64 -18.57 -3.14
CA ARG A 104 -9.30 -19.81 -2.71
C ARG A 104 -10.65 -20.07 -3.40
N ALA A 105 -11.22 -19.06 -4.05
CA ALA A 105 -12.53 -19.16 -4.67
C ALA A 105 -12.54 -20.23 -5.77
N LYS A 106 -13.45 -21.21 -5.67
CA LYS A 106 -13.60 -22.30 -6.66
C LYS A 106 -13.93 -21.78 -8.07
N SER A 107 -14.62 -20.65 -8.16
CA SER A 107 -14.95 -19.96 -9.40
C SER A 107 -13.75 -19.27 -10.04
N CYS A 108 -12.73 -18.92 -9.25
CA CYS A 108 -11.49 -18.34 -9.74
C CYS A 108 -10.49 -19.49 -9.93
N LYS A 109 -10.21 -19.86 -11.17
CA LYS A 109 -9.11 -20.79 -11.44
C LYS A 109 -7.85 -20.21 -10.79
N LEU A 110 -7.20 -20.93 -9.90
CA LEU A 110 -6.02 -20.46 -9.12
C LEU A 110 -4.94 -19.82 -10.01
N ARG A 111 -4.93 -20.19 -11.29
CA ARG A 111 -4.03 -19.63 -12.32
C ARG A 111 -4.53 -18.35 -12.98
N ALA A 112 -5.72 -17.82 -12.63
CA ALA A 112 -6.24 -16.58 -13.20
C ALA A 112 -5.48 -15.36 -12.70
N ILE A 113 -5.04 -15.35 -11.42
CA ILE A 113 -4.20 -14.29 -10.87
C ILE A 113 -2.75 -14.58 -11.23
N LYS A 114 -2.15 -13.68 -11.98
CA LYS A 114 -0.82 -13.85 -12.55
C LYS A 114 0.22 -12.96 -11.89
N GLY A 115 -0.20 -11.89 -11.26
CA GLY A 115 0.66 -10.95 -10.55
C GLY A 115 -0.11 -10.19 -9.49
N ILE A 116 0.59 -9.77 -8.45
CA ILE A 116 0.05 -8.92 -7.38
C ILE A 116 1.08 -7.84 -7.11
N SER A 117 0.65 -6.58 -7.10
CA SER A 117 1.51 -5.44 -6.80
C SER A 117 0.89 -4.60 -5.69
N HIS A 118 1.64 -4.34 -4.64
CA HIS A 118 1.27 -3.39 -3.59
C HIS A 118 1.85 -2.02 -3.93
N ILE A 119 0.97 -1.06 -4.21
CA ILE A 119 1.38 0.29 -4.61
C ILE A 119 1.76 1.07 -3.35
N THR A 120 3.05 1.39 -3.26
CA THR A 120 3.69 2.15 -2.18
C THR A 120 4.65 3.18 -2.77
N GLY A 121 5.64 3.67 -2.03
CA GLY A 121 6.64 4.61 -2.55
C GLY A 121 7.26 4.16 -3.88
N GLY A 122 7.37 5.07 -4.84
CA GLY A 122 7.71 4.79 -6.24
C GLY A 122 6.50 4.51 -7.14
N ALA A 123 5.30 4.49 -6.54
CA ALA A 123 4.01 4.47 -7.21
C ALA A 123 3.78 3.30 -8.20
N PHE A 124 2.84 3.53 -9.11
CA PHE A 124 2.46 2.59 -10.15
C PHE A 124 3.64 2.21 -11.06
N ILE A 125 4.50 3.18 -11.40
CA ILE A 125 5.59 2.99 -12.34
C ILE A 125 6.56 1.93 -11.81
N ASP A 126 7.08 2.12 -10.59
CA ASP A 126 8.07 1.20 -10.04
C ASP A 126 7.47 -0.13 -9.59
N LYS A 127 6.30 -0.08 -8.96
CA LYS A 127 5.73 -1.28 -8.33
C LYS A 127 5.12 -2.24 -9.33
N ILE A 128 4.47 -1.73 -10.37
CA ILE A 128 3.89 -2.57 -11.41
C ILE A 128 4.99 -3.08 -12.34
N ALA A 129 5.96 -2.23 -12.71
CA ALA A 129 7.06 -2.65 -13.59
C ALA A 129 7.83 -3.86 -13.06
N ARG A 130 7.99 -3.99 -11.74
CA ARG A 130 8.71 -5.11 -11.11
C ARG A 130 8.10 -6.49 -11.37
N ILE A 131 6.79 -6.56 -11.62
CA ILE A 131 6.09 -7.83 -11.83
C ILE A 131 5.77 -8.10 -13.30
N LEU A 132 6.04 -7.14 -14.19
CA LEU A 132 5.78 -7.30 -15.62
C LEU A 132 6.93 -8.03 -16.32
N PRO A 133 6.63 -8.98 -17.23
CA PRO A 133 7.61 -9.48 -18.18
C PRO A 133 8.15 -8.35 -19.06
N ALA A 134 9.39 -8.49 -19.53
CA ALA A 134 10.09 -7.45 -20.29
C ALA A 134 9.38 -6.97 -21.57
N ASN A 135 8.54 -7.82 -22.16
CA ASN A 135 7.80 -7.55 -23.39
C ASN A 135 6.36 -7.10 -23.17
N VAL A 136 5.97 -6.76 -21.93
CA VAL A 136 4.61 -6.36 -21.59
C VAL A 136 4.59 -5.02 -20.87
N ASN A 137 3.64 -4.16 -21.23
CA ASN A 137 3.41 -2.89 -20.56
C ASN A 137 2.03 -2.84 -19.91
N ALA A 138 1.90 -2.11 -18.82
CA ALA A 138 0.63 -1.81 -18.17
C ALA A 138 0.06 -0.49 -18.67
N ARG A 139 -1.21 -0.49 -19.08
CA ARG A 139 -1.97 0.73 -19.37
C ARG A 139 -2.99 0.96 -18.27
N ILE A 140 -2.82 2.03 -17.51
CA ILE A 140 -3.70 2.42 -16.41
C ILE A 140 -4.45 3.68 -16.80
N ASN A 141 -5.78 3.64 -16.71
CA ASN A 141 -6.60 4.82 -16.89
C ASN A 141 -6.82 5.50 -15.54
N LYS A 142 -6.24 6.68 -15.35
CA LYS A 142 -6.34 7.45 -14.10
C LYS A 142 -7.77 7.88 -13.73
N ASN A 143 -8.72 7.79 -14.65
CA ASN A 143 -10.12 8.10 -14.40
C ASN A 143 -10.94 6.86 -13.99
N SER A 144 -10.29 5.71 -13.78
CA SER A 144 -10.98 4.46 -13.44
C SER A 144 -11.37 4.36 -11.96
N TRP A 145 -10.94 5.30 -11.12
CA TRP A 145 -11.28 5.34 -9.68
C TRP A 145 -11.56 6.75 -9.21
N VAL A 146 -12.25 6.83 -8.08
CA VAL A 146 -12.53 8.11 -7.42
C VAL A 146 -11.37 8.45 -6.49
N ILE A 147 -10.74 9.59 -6.73
CA ILE A 147 -9.67 10.09 -5.88
C ILE A 147 -10.27 10.68 -4.59
N PRO A 148 -9.88 10.19 -3.40
CA PRO A 148 -10.37 10.75 -2.13
C PRO A 148 -10.05 12.25 -1.99
N LYS A 149 -10.94 13.00 -1.36
CA LYS A 149 -10.84 14.46 -1.22
C LYS A 149 -9.55 14.95 -0.58
N ILE A 150 -8.98 14.16 0.33
CA ILE A 150 -7.74 14.49 1.03
C ILE A 150 -6.55 14.69 0.06
N PHE A 151 -6.47 13.89 -1.00
CA PHE A 151 -5.40 14.03 -2.00
C PHE A 151 -5.53 15.36 -2.76
N ARG A 152 -6.75 15.72 -3.19
CA ARG A 152 -7.01 16.97 -3.87
C ARG A 152 -6.74 18.19 -2.98
N LEU A 153 -7.06 18.09 -1.70
CA LEU A 153 -6.77 19.14 -0.74
C LEU A 153 -5.27 19.38 -0.61
N ILE A 154 -4.48 18.30 -0.45
CA ILE A 154 -3.01 18.38 -0.35
C ILE A 154 -2.42 18.93 -1.64
N GLN A 155 -2.88 18.43 -2.77
CA GLN A 155 -2.44 18.87 -4.11
C GLN A 155 -2.63 20.36 -4.30
N ASN A 156 -3.85 20.85 -4.11
CA ASN A 156 -4.21 22.24 -4.34
C ASN A 156 -3.48 23.16 -3.37
N LYS A 157 -3.44 22.81 -2.09
CA LYS A 157 -2.77 23.63 -1.09
C LYS A 157 -1.27 23.71 -1.27
N GLY A 158 -0.64 22.60 -1.65
CA GLY A 158 0.79 22.54 -1.91
C GLY A 158 1.19 22.98 -3.32
N ASN A 159 0.22 23.30 -4.19
CA ASN A 159 0.44 23.53 -5.62
C ASN A 159 1.31 22.42 -6.25
N ILE A 160 0.96 21.16 -5.95
CA ILE A 160 1.77 20.01 -6.32
C ILE A 160 1.34 19.50 -7.70
N GLU A 161 2.32 19.26 -8.56
CA GLU A 161 2.06 18.65 -9.87
C GLU A 161 1.40 17.27 -9.74
N GLU A 162 0.48 16.96 -10.65
CA GLU A 162 -0.24 15.69 -10.65
C GLU A 162 0.71 14.49 -10.68
N LYS A 163 1.80 14.58 -11.45
CA LYS A 163 2.81 13.52 -11.54
C LYS A 163 3.45 13.22 -10.17
N GLU A 164 3.76 14.26 -9.40
CA GLU A 164 4.32 14.13 -8.05
C GLU A 164 3.29 13.54 -7.08
N MET A 165 2.01 13.90 -7.20
CA MET A 165 0.94 13.30 -6.40
C MET A 165 0.82 11.80 -6.64
N PHE A 166 0.94 11.34 -7.88
CA PHE A 166 0.97 9.91 -8.20
C PHE A 166 2.24 9.23 -7.69
N HIS A 167 3.38 9.90 -7.75
CA HIS A 167 4.67 9.33 -7.35
C HIS A 167 4.81 9.21 -5.82
N THR A 168 4.44 10.27 -5.11
CA THR A 168 4.67 10.36 -3.65
C THR A 168 3.50 9.85 -2.83
N LEU A 169 2.27 10.13 -3.27
CA LEU A 169 1.06 9.80 -2.51
C LEU A 169 0.25 8.65 -3.14
N ASN A 170 0.61 8.16 -4.31
CA ASN A 170 -0.11 7.10 -5.03
C ASN A 170 -1.58 7.48 -5.33
N MET A 171 -1.83 8.73 -5.69
CA MET A 171 -3.15 9.32 -5.89
C MET A 171 -3.97 8.63 -6.99
#